data_36c609966d562b0e70a97a63e9952c74
#
_entry.id   36c609966d562b0e70a97a63e9952c74
#
_cell.length_a   1.000
_cell.length_b   1.000
_cell.length_c   1.000
_cell.angle_alpha   90.00
_cell.angle_beta   90.00
_cell.angle_gamma   90.00
#
_symmetry.space_group_name_H-M   'P 1'
#
loop_
_entity.id
_entity.type
_entity.pdbx_description
1 polymer ?
#
loop_
_entity_poly.entity_id
_entity_poly.type
_entity_poly.pdbx_seq_one_letter_code
_entity_poly.pdbx_strand_id
1 'polypeptide(L)'
;MAMEEYAEWEPDAFIVEKKSSGTALYQEMRRMGLPVSEYTPHRGSGDKLARLNSVSDIVASGLVWVPPTRWAEEVIEEIAGFPFMSHDDLVDSTVMALMRFRQGGFIRLPTDEPEEQRYFKQRRGGYY
;
A
#
# COMPACT_ATOMS: atom_id res chain seq x y z
N MET A 1 -16.27 3.22 -14.04
CA MET A 1 -14.85 3.38 -13.66
C MET A 1 -14.33 2.19 -12.84
N ALA A 2 -14.75 1.96 -11.60
CA ALA A 2 -14.24 0.82 -10.80
C ALA A 2 -14.49 -0.55 -11.42
N MET A 3 -15.63 -0.76 -12.06
CA MET A 3 -15.94 -2.00 -12.78
C MET A 3 -15.10 -2.18 -14.04
N GLU A 4 -14.81 -1.11 -14.74
CA GLU A 4 -13.95 -1.13 -15.93
C GLU A 4 -12.52 -1.48 -15.55
N GLU A 5 -11.99 -0.88 -14.49
CA GLU A 5 -10.67 -1.19 -13.95
C GLU A 5 -10.59 -2.65 -13.47
N TYR A 6 -11.65 -3.14 -12.82
CA TYR A 6 -11.70 -4.54 -12.42
C TYR A 6 -11.67 -5.50 -13.61
N ALA A 7 -12.45 -5.18 -14.65
CA ALA A 7 -12.49 -6.02 -15.86
C ALA A 7 -11.15 -6.02 -16.63
N GLU A 8 -10.42 -4.91 -16.57
CA GLU A 8 -9.12 -4.78 -17.24
C GLU A 8 -7.99 -5.47 -16.48
N TRP A 9 -7.92 -5.29 -15.16
CA TRP A 9 -6.78 -5.71 -14.34
C TRP A 9 -7.03 -6.97 -13.51
N GLU A 10 -8.29 -7.34 -13.29
CA GLU A 10 -8.70 -8.46 -12.43
C GLU A 10 -7.90 -8.54 -11.10
N PRO A 11 -7.81 -7.43 -10.35
CA PRO A 11 -6.98 -7.41 -9.16
C PRO A 11 -7.53 -8.31 -8.05
N ASP A 12 -6.64 -8.87 -7.25
CA ASP A 12 -7.00 -9.65 -6.07
C ASP A 12 -7.65 -8.80 -4.97
N ALA A 13 -7.35 -7.51 -4.94
CA ALA A 13 -7.95 -6.56 -4.02
C ALA A 13 -7.92 -5.14 -4.55
N PHE A 14 -9.01 -4.40 -4.31
CA PHE A 14 -9.04 -2.94 -4.37
C PHE A 14 -8.81 -2.37 -2.97
N ILE A 15 -7.89 -1.44 -2.84
CA ILE A 15 -7.63 -0.75 -1.58
C ILE A 15 -8.21 0.65 -1.68
N VAL A 16 -9.14 0.96 -0.79
CA VAL A 16 -9.81 2.26 -0.72
C VAL A 16 -9.51 2.91 0.62
N GLU A 17 -8.99 4.13 0.60
CA GLU A 17 -8.73 4.89 1.82
C GLU A 17 -10.04 5.30 2.49
N LYS A 18 -10.15 5.11 3.80
CA LYS A 18 -11.30 5.52 4.60
C LYS A 18 -11.33 7.04 4.78
N LYS A 19 -11.99 7.71 3.85
CA LYS A 19 -12.40 9.11 3.93
C LYS A 19 -13.91 9.18 3.69
N SER A 20 -14.54 10.30 3.99
CA SER A 20 -16.00 10.47 3.81
C SER A 20 -16.49 10.06 2.41
N SER A 21 -15.77 10.43 1.36
CA SER A 21 -16.06 10.02 -0.02
C SER A 21 -15.68 8.55 -0.30
N GLY A 22 -14.59 8.07 0.30
CA GLY A 22 -14.11 6.70 0.15
C GLY A 22 -15.03 5.67 0.79
N THR A 23 -15.73 6.01 1.87
CA THR A 23 -16.68 5.11 2.53
C THR A 23 -17.85 4.76 1.62
N ALA A 24 -18.42 5.73 0.91
CA ALA A 24 -19.49 5.50 -0.05
C ALA A 24 -19.02 4.61 -1.21
N LEU A 25 -17.85 4.88 -1.76
CA LEU A 25 -17.23 4.08 -2.81
C LEU A 25 -16.98 2.63 -2.35
N TYR A 26 -16.44 2.45 -1.16
CA TYR A 26 -16.22 1.14 -0.57
C TYR A 26 -17.51 0.32 -0.47
N GLN A 27 -18.57 0.93 0.06
CA GLN A 27 -19.87 0.26 0.20
C GLN A 27 -20.48 -0.13 -1.15
N GLU A 28 -20.36 0.74 -2.15
CA GLU A 28 -20.86 0.48 -3.49
C GLU A 28 -20.08 -0.65 -4.17
N MET A 29 -18.75 -0.62 -4.13
CA MET A 29 -17.89 -1.67 -4.69
C MET A 29 -18.16 -3.01 -4.02
N ARG A 30 -18.34 -3.03 -2.72
CA ARG A 30 -18.68 -4.24 -1.98
C ARG A 30 -20.05 -4.79 -2.38
N ARG A 31 -21.01 -3.93 -2.61
CA ARG A 31 -22.35 -4.29 -3.09
C ARG A 31 -22.31 -4.92 -4.48
N MET A 32 -21.40 -4.48 -5.33
CA MET A 32 -21.14 -5.05 -6.65
C MET A 32 -20.39 -6.37 -6.63
N GLY A 33 -19.96 -6.84 -5.45
CA GLY A 33 -19.18 -8.08 -5.32
C GLY A 33 -17.70 -7.97 -5.63
N LEU A 34 -17.15 -6.76 -5.69
CA LEU A 34 -15.72 -6.54 -5.93
C LEU A 34 -14.89 -6.83 -4.68
N PRO A 35 -13.65 -7.35 -4.84
CA PRO A 35 -12.74 -7.63 -3.72
C PRO A 35 -12.14 -6.35 -3.17
N VAL A 36 -12.90 -5.57 -2.43
CA VAL A 36 -12.49 -4.29 -1.88
C VAL A 36 -12.04 -4.41 -0.43
N SER A 37 -10.93 -3.75 -0.11
CA SER A 37 -10.40 -3.61 1.25
C SER A 37 -10.31 -2.14 1.64
N GLU A 38 -10.70 -1.84 2.86
CA GLU A 38 -10.63 -0.49 3.39
C GLU A 38 -9.30 -0.25 4.10
N TYR A 39 -8.63 0.84 3.76
CA TYR A 39 -7.43 1.30 4.43
C TYR A 39 -7.75 2.47 5.35
N THR A 40 -7.45 2.31 6.63
CA THR A 40 -7.59 3.37 7.61
C THR A 40 -6.21 3.82 8.07
N PRO A 41 -5.80 5.07 7.79
CA PRO A 41 -4.56 5.60 8.33
C PRO A 41 -4.62 5.61 9.86
N HIS A 42 -3.66 4.98 10.52
CA HIS A 42 -3.55 5.04 11.98
C HIS A 42 -3.04 6.41 12.42
N ARG A 43 -3.52 6.89 13.56
CA ARG A 43 -2.99 8.11 14.18
C ARG A 43 -1.49 8.03 14.46
N GLY A 44 -0.96 6.82 14.69
CA GLY A 44 0.46 6.56 14.89
C GLY A 44 1.27 6.38 13.60
N SER A 45 0.66 6.36 12.43
CA SER A 45 1.38 6.24 11.15
C SER A 45 2.01 7.55 10.67
N GLY A 46 1.77 8.65 11.39
CA GLY A 46 2.29 9.97 11.06
C GLY A 46 1.61 10.60 9.86
N ASP A 47 2.24 11.64 9.34
CA ASP A 47 1.81 12.32 8.12
C ASP A 47 2.21 11.52 6.87
N LYS A 48 1.87 12.05 5.69
CA LYS A 48 2.18 11.44 4.41
C LYS A 48 3.68 11.20 4.20
N LEU A 49 4.53 12.12 4.65
CA LEU A 49 5.98 11.99 4.54
C LEU A 49 6.51 10.84 5.41
N ALA A 50 6.02 10.70 6.62
CA ALA A 50 6.38 9.58 7.50
C ALA A 50 5.96 8.24 6.90
N ARG A 51 4.78 8.17 6.28
CA ARG A 51 4.32 6.96 5.58
C ARG A 51 5.20 6.61 4.38
N LEU A 52 5.58 7.60 3.57
CA LEU A 52 6.51 7.39 2.47
C LEU A 52 7.86 6.88 2.98
N ASN A 53 8.39 7.49 4.04
CA ASN A 53 9.65 7.08 4.65
C ASN A 53 9.59 5.64 5.19
N SER A 54 8.43 5.20 5.67
CA SER A 54 8.25 3.83 6.20
C SER A 54 8.40 2.73 5.14
N VAL A 55 8.25 3.07 3.86
CA VAL A 55 8.40 2.13 2.73
C VAL A 55 9.60 2.44 1.84
N SER A 56 10.37 3.47 2.14
CA SER A 56 11.53 3.89 1.34
C SER A 56 12.63 2.83 1.30
N ASP A 57 12.78 2.03 2.32
CA ASP A 57 13.72 0.92 2.39
C ASP A 57 13.40 -0.18 1.35
N ILE A 58 12.12 -0.40 1.04
CA ILE A 58 11.69 -1.33 -0.01
C ILE A 58 12.21 -0.87 -1.37
N VAL A 59 12.06 0.43 -1.66
CA VAL A 59 12.56 1.02 -2.90
C VAL A 59 14.09 0.97 -2.95
N ALA A 60 14.75 1.33 -1.86
CA ALA A 60 16.21 1.32 -1.76
C ALA A 60 16.82 -0.08 -1.89
N SER A 61 16.08 -1.12 -1.52
CA SER A 61 16.52 -2.51 -1.64
C SER A 61 16.49 -3.07 -3.06
N GLY A 62 15.91 -2.33 -4.02
CA GLY A 62 15.79 -2.77 -5.41
C GLY A 62 14.64 -3.73 -5.69
N LEU A 63 13.68 -3.85 -4.79
CA LEU A 63 12.50 -4.72 -4.96
C LEU A 63 11.41 -4.10 -5.84
N VAL A 64 11.48 -2.79 -6.09
CA VAL A 64 10.54 -2.09 -6.94
C VAL A 64 11.10 -1.95 -8.35
N TRP A 65 10.42 -2.56 -9.30
CA TRP A 65 10.78 -2.53 -10.72
C TRP A 65 9.86 -1.58 -11.46
N VAL A 66 10.44 -0.80 -12.35
CA VAL A 66 9.75 0.26 -13.08
C VAL A 66 9.87 0.00 -14.58
N PRO A 67 8.76 -0.15 -15.32
CA PRO A 67 8.83 -0.31 -16.75
C PRO A 67 9.23 1.00 -17.45
N PRO A 68 9.82 0.95 -18.65
CA PRO A 68 10.19 2.14 -19.40
C PRO A 68 8.97 2.76 -20.11
N THR A 69 8.03 3.24 -19.32
CA THR A 69 6.79 3.83 -19.80
C THR A 69 6.62 5.23 -19.24
N ARG A 70 5.83 6.07 -19.94
CA ARG A 70 5.57 7.44 -19.52
C ARG A 70 4.84 7.51 -18.17
N TRP A 71 3.84 6.66 -17.96
CA TRP A 71 3.12 6.65 -16.70
C TRP A 71 3.99 6.28 -15.50
N ALA A 72 4.97 5.40 -15.72
CA ALA A 72 5.91 5.02 -14.67
C ALA A 72 6.87 6.17 -14.33
N GLU A 73 7.31 6.93 -15.33
CA GLU A 73 8.10 8.15 -15.12
C GLU A 73 7.33 9.19 -14.30
N GLU A 74 6.03 9.37 -14.55
CA GLU A 74 5.17 10.27 -13.79
C GLU A 74 5.11 9.87 -12.32
N VAL A 75 5.01 8.58 -12.00
CA VAL A 75 5.04 8.07 -10.62
C VAL A 75 6.38 8.40 -9.95
N ILE A 76 7.48 8.15 -10.64
CA ILE A 76 8.81 8.43 -10.10
C ILE A 76 9.00 9.92 -9.82
N GLU A 77 8.60 10.77 -10.75
CA GLU A 77 8.70 12.24 -10.61
C GLU A 77 7.89 12.74 -9.42
N GLU A 78 6.68 12.24 -9.24
CA GLU A 78 5.82 12.63 -8.12
C GLU A 78 6.41 12.18 -6.78
N ILE A 79 6.93 10.96 -6.69
CA ILE A 79 7.59 10.45 -5.49
C ILE A 79 8.86 11.27 -5.18
N ALA A 80 9.69 11.54 -6.19
CA ALA A 80 10.92 12.31 -6.03
C ALA A 80 10.68 13.76 -5.63
N GLY A 81 9.59 14.37 -6.13
CA GLY A 81 9.21 15.75 -5.81
C GLY A 81 8.42 15.91 -4.52
N PHE A 82 7.95 14.82 -3.93
CA PHE A 82 7.15 14.87 -2.70
C PHE A 82 7.96 15.46 -1.52
N PRO A 83 7.40 16.32 -0.66
CA PRO A 83 6.00 16.79 -0.62
C PRO A 83 5.71 18.10 -1.38
N PHE A 84 6.58 18.54 -2.27
CA PHE A 84 6.54 19.85 -2.90
C PHE A 84 5.78 19.90 -4.24
N MET A 85 5.31 18.75 -4.73
CA MET A 85 4.51 18.68 -5.95
C MET A 85 3.05 19.11 -5.71
N SER A 86 2.40 19.62 -6.76
CA SER A 86 0.99 20.01 -6.71
C SER A 86 0.02 18.85 -6.53
N HIS A 87 0.43 17.64 -6.92
CA HIS A 87 -0.34 16.41 -6.81
C HIS A 87 0.47 15.34 -6.07
N ASP A 88 -0.21 14.53 -5.27
CA ASP A 88 0.40 13.45 -4.49
C ASP A 88 -0.40 12.13 -4.52
N ASP A 89 -1.38 12.03 -5.43
CA ASP A 89 -2.25 10.85 -5.54
C ASP A 89 -1.49 9.58 -5.91
N LEU A 90 -0.49 9.69 -6.78
CA LEU A 90 0.36 8.56 -7.18
C LEU A 90 1.28 8.13 -6.03
N VAL A 91 1.76 9.08 -5.22
CA VAL A 91 2.53 8.79 -4.01
C VAL A 91 1.66 8.03 -3.01
N ASP A 92 0.47 8.53 -2.73
CA ASP A 92 -0.45 7.91 -1.77
C ASP A 92 -0.82 6.48 -2.17
N SER A 93 -1.17 6.25 -3.43
CA SER A 93 -1.53 4.92 -3.91
C SER A 93 -0.35 3.95 -3.90
N THR A 94 0.84 4.41 -4.28
CA THR A 94 2.06 3.60 -4.25
C THR A 94 2.43 3.20 -2.82
N VAL A 95 2.38 4.14 -1.89
CA VAL A 95 2.68 3.88 -0.47
C VAL A 95 1.69 2.89 0.13
N MET A 96 0.39 3.03 -0.15
CA MET A 96 -0.62 2.07 0.30
C MET A 96 -0.36 0.66 -0.23
N ALA A 97 0.00 0.53 -1.50
CA ALA A 97 0.31 -0.76 -2.10
C ALA A 97 1.54 -1.41 -1.45
N LEU A 98 2.63 -0.66 -1.28
CA LEU A 98 3.85 -1.17 -0.66
C LEU A 98 3.66 -1.56 0.80
N MET A 99 2.92 -0.77 1.56
CA MET A 99 2.57 -1.09 2.95
C MET A 99 1.75 -2.38 3.02
N ARG A 100 0.78 -2.54 2.14
CA ARG A 100 -0.03 -3.75 2.09
C ARG A 100 0.79 -5.00 1.75
N PHE A 101 1.68 -4.92 0.78
CA PHE A 101 2.56 -6.03 0.45
C PHE A 101 3.48 -6.41 1.60
N ARG A 102 4.00 -5.44 2.33
CA ARG A 102 4.84 -5.67 3.51
C ARG A 102 4.05 -6.31 4.64
N GLN A 103 2.88 -5.78 4.97
CA GLN A 103 2.00 -6.30 6.02
C GLN A 103 1.47 -7.70 5.69
N GLY A 104 1.20 -7.97 4.42
CA GLY A 104 0.76 -9.27 3.93
C GLY A 104 1.87 -10.33 3.82
N GLY A 105 3.13 -9.95 4.05
CA GLY A 105 4.27 -10.85 3.96
C GLY A 105 4.75 -11.16 2.54
N PHE A 106 4.26 -10.44 1.54
CA PHE A 106 4.72 -10.57 0.14
C PHE A 106 6.08 -9.92 -0.08
N ILE A 107 6.39 -8.87 0.68
CA ILE A 107 7.69 -8.20 0.69
C ILE A 107 8.30 -8.39 2.07
N ARG A 108 9.51 -8.96 2.11
CA ARG A 108 10.29 -9.13 3.33
C ARG A 108 11.68 -8.59 3.13
N LEU A 109 12.10 -7.75 4.06
CA LEU A 109 13.47 -7.27 4.14
C LEU A 109 14.21 -8.02 5.26
N PRO A 110 15.55 -8.15 5.18
CA PRO A 110 16.33 -8.78 6.25
C PRO A 110 16.09 -8.14 7.63
N THR A 111 15.73 -6.85 7.65
CA THR A 111 15.41 -6.11 8.88
C THR A 111 14.04 -6.44 9.46
N ASP A 112 13.13 -7.02 8.69
CA ASP A 112 11.79 -7.39 9.14
C ASP A 112 11.74 -8.74 9.87
N GLU A 113 12.72 -9.61 9.64
CA GLU A 113 12.71 -10.99 10.13
C GLU A 113 12.82 -11.18 11.66
N PRO A 114 13.60 -10.38 12.42
CA PRO A 114 13.81 -10.69 13.85
C PRO A 114 12.58 -10.49 14.73
N GLU A 115 11.70 -9.54 14.40
CA GLU A 115 10.53 -9.25 15.23
C GLU A 115 9.37 -10.20 14.94
N GLU A 116 9.10 -10.53 13.70
CA GLU A 116 8.05 -11.46 13.33
C GLU A 116 8.33 -12.89 13.79
N GLN A 117 9.57 -13.36 13.68
CA GLN A 117 9.93 -14.69 14.20
C GLN A 117 9.82 -14.79 15.72
N ARG A 118 10.11 -13.71 16.45
CA ARG A 118 9.91 -13.65 17.90
C ARG A 118 8.43 -13.71 18.26
N TYR A 119 7.59 -13.01 17.50
CA TYR A 119 6.15 -12.98 17.75
C TYR A 119 5.47 -14.33 17.47
N PHE A 120 5.84 -15.00 16.39
CA PHE A 120 5.33 -16.33 16.06
C PHE A 120 5.86 -17.41 17.03
N LYS A 121 7.11 -17.32 17.46
CA LYS A 121 7.66 -18.22 18.48
C LYS A 121 7.01 -18.06 19.84
N GLN A 122 6.70 -16.84 20.25
CA GLN A 122 5.98 -16.58 21.51
C GLN A 122 4.53 -17.10 21.46
N ARG A 123 3.83 -16.95 20.35
CA ARG A 123 2.48 -17.52 20.20
C ARG A 123 2.46 -19.04 20.21
N ARG A 124 3.42 -19.69 19.57
CA ARG A 124 3.53 -21.16 19.61
C ARG A 124 3.93 -21.69 20.98
N GLY A 125 4.77 -20.97 21.72
CA GLY A 125 5.14 -21.32 23.09
C GLY A 125 4.00 -21.19 24.11
N GLY A 126 2.97 -20.41 23.80
CA GLY A 126 1.79 -20.24 24.68
C GLY A 126 0.76 -21.35 24.58
N TYR A 127 0.90 -22.30 23.64
CA TYR A 127 -0.02 -23.41 23.45
C TYR A 127 0.50 -24.77 23.94
N TYR A 128 1.70 -24.77 24.44
CA TYR A 128 2.33 -25.93 25.06
C TYR A 128 2.68 -25.62 26.52
#